data_b530ffc8821c3ef9c1f34ba1117e9030
#
_entry.id   b530ffc8821c3ef9c1f34ba1117e9030
#
_cell.length_a   1.000
_cell.length_b   1.000
_cell.length_c   1.000
_cell.angle_alpha   90.00
_cell.angle_beta   90.00
_cell.angle_gamma   90.00
#
_symmetry.space_group_name_H-M   'P 1'
#
loop_
_entity.id
_entity.type
_entity.pdbx_description
1 polymer ?
#
loop_
_entity_poly.entity_id
_entity_poly.type
_entity_poly.pdbx_seq_one_letter_code
_entity_poly.pdbx_strand_id
1 'polypeptide(L)'
;MEWIAILKCPITGKDLRALTPDEIKTINQKAAANQLWQADGKPMTEQIKKGLITVDGAYIYPIIKEIVLLLRDLAVVDSSSKILKDTISEDKQLVKNFYDQKGWFADEAGNYEDAVIFEDLRPFAQDYIKKCHDRVSRYLNPSGTYMMDAASGALQYPDYLQYSANYKYRVCVDFSFTALSECKRKLGDKGLCILADMTNMPFKDGVIDGFVSLNTIYHIPKDEQATAIKELYRLLKTGGKGVVVYEWFKHSPWMNFWMLPFRGFVYIKNRILDGGAKLMGKKDAGRRLYYYAHSPEYFKKALPPFKIKVWRSLSVHFMRYYLHSWLGGKKILDSVYAKEEKEPEVCGTKGEYPILWFEK
;
A
#
# COMPACT_ATOMS: atom_id res chain seq x y z
N MET A 1 -23.63 -7.87 9.43
CA MET A 1 -22.41 -7.55 8.62
C MET A 1 -21.50 -8.77 8.68
N GLU A 2 -21.60 -9.61 7.65
CA GLU A 2 -20.88 -10.90 7.54
C GLU A 2 -19.35 -10.74 7.62
N TRP A 3 -18.82 -9.65 7.07
CA TRP A 3 -17.39 -9.39 7.01
C TRP A 3 -16.70 -9.08 8.36
N ILE A 4 -17.47 -8.79 9.42
CA ILE A 4 -16.88 -8.61 10.77
C ILE A 4 -16.23 -9.91 11.25
N ALA A 5 -16.75 -11.05 10.84
CA ALA A 5 -16.25 -12.37 11.26
C ALA A 5 -14.79 -12.64 10.84
N ILE A 6 -14.26 -11.95 9.80
CA ILE A 6 -12.85 -12.10 9.39
C ILE A 6 -11.90 -11.20 10.17
N LEU A 7 -12.41 -10.24 10.97
CA LEU A 7 -11.63 -9.27 11.71
C LEU A 7 -11.25 -9.77 13.11
N LYS A 8 -10.16 -9.23 13.64
CA LYS A 8 -9.73 -9.35 15.04
C LYS A 8 -9.20 -8.02 15.55
N CYS A 9 -9.20 -7.85 16.86
CA CYS A 9 -8.61 -6.70 17.52
C CYS A 9 -7.09 -6.66 17.28
N PRO A 10 -6.52 -5.55 16.75
CA PRO A 10 -5.08 -5.44 16.48
C PRO A 10 -4.22 -5.36 17.76
N ILE A 11 -4.83 -5.17 18.93
CA ILE A 11 -4.13 -5.09 20.23
C ILE A 11 -4.12 -6.46 20.92
N THR A 12 -5.28 -7.13 20.98
CA THR A 12 -5.47 -8.36 21.79
C THR A 12 -5.64 -9.63 20.98
N GLY A 13 -5.88 -9.51 19.66
CA GLY A 13 -6.23 -10.63 18.79
C GLY A 13 -7.66 -11.18 18.98
N LYS A 14 -8.44 -10.64 19.93
CA LYS A 14 -9.81 -11.08 20.22
C LYS A 14 -10.78 -10.75 19.09
N ASP A 15 -11.87 -11.48 19.01
CA ASP A 15 -12.95 -11.25 18.07
C ASP A 15 -13.61 -9.89 18.28
N LEU A 16 -14.12 -9.33 17.19
CA LEU A 16 -14.87 -8.09 17.15
C LEU A 16 -16.33 -8.34 16.84
N ARG A 17 -17.20 -7.51 17.40
CA ARG A 17 -18.63 -7.44 17.06
C ARG A 17 -19.07 -6.00 16.86
N ALA A 18 -20.21 -5.79 16.20
CA ALA A 18 -20.79 -4.47 16.09
C ALA A 18 -21.27 -3.94 17.45
N LEU A 19 -21.16 -2.64 17.65
CA LEU A 19 -21.81 -1.95 18.78
C LEU A 19 -23.33 -1.97 18.62
N THR A 20 -24.02 -2.18 19.75
CA THR A 20 -25.48 -2.01 19.82
C THR A 20 -25.85 -0.52 19.96
N PRO A 21 -27.11 -0.13 19.67
CA PRO A 21 -27.57 1.26 19.88
C PRO A 21 -27.40 1.76 21.32
N ASP A 22 -27.63 0.91 22.31
CA ASP A 22 -27.50 1.26 23.73
C ASP A 22 -26.03 1.45 24.13
N GLU A 23 -25.13 0.62 23.60
CA GLU A 23 -23.68 0.79 23.80
C GLU A 23 -23.20 2.10 23.18
N ILE A 24 -23.64 2.45 21.97
CA ILE A 24 -23.33 3.72 21.30
C ILE A 24 -23.77 4.89 22.17
N LYS A 25 -25.00 4.85 22.71
CA LYS A 25 -25.53 5.89 23.61
C LYS A 25 -24.65 6.03 24.86
N THR A 26 -24.31 4.94 25.51
CA THR A 26 -23.45 4.92 26.71
C THR A 26 -22.06 5.44 26.44
N ILE A 27 -21.45 5.03 25.32
CA ILE A 27 -20.12 5.49 24.89
C ILE A 27 -20.14 7.00 24.66
N ASN A 28 -21.15 7.52 23.96
CA ASN A 28 -21.27 8.95 23.67
C ASN A 28 -21.51 9.78 24.95
N GLN A 29 -22.23 9.25 25.96
CA GLN A 29 -22.34 9.89 27.26
C GLN A 29 -21.00 9.97 27.98
N LYS A 30 -20.21 8.88 27.98
CA LYS A 30 -18.86 8.86 28.55
C LYS A 30 -17.90 9.81 27.82
N ALA A 31 -17.98 9.88 26.47
CA ALA A 31 -17.20 10.82 25.68
C ALA A 31 -17.51 12.30 26.06
N ALA A 32 -18.79 12.65 26.20
CA ALA A 32 -19.21 13.98 26.63
C ALA A 32 -18.76 14.32 28.04
N ALA A 33 -18.57 13.31 28.91
CA ALA A 33 -18.05 13.45 30.26
C ALA A 33 -16.51 13.42 30.34
N ASN A 34 -15.80 13.38 29.20
CA ASN A 34 -14.33 13.23 29.11
C ASN A 34 -13.78 11.97 29.81
N GLN A 35 -14.53 10.88 29.77
CA GLN A 35 -14.18 9.58 30.39
C GLN A 35 -13.66 8.56 29.39
N LEU A 36 -13.36 8.98 28.16
CA LEU A 36 -12.82 8.12 27.13
C LEU A 36 -11.55 8.71 26.53
N TRP A 37 -10.65 7.81 26.15
CA TRP A 37 -9.37 8.13 25.52
C TRP A 37 -9.16 7.28 24.27
N GLN A 38 -8.37 7.79 23.35
CA GLN A 38 -7.72 6.93 22.37
C GLN A 38 -6.58 6.17 23.06
N ALA A 39 -6.21 5.03 22.53
CA ALA A 39 -5.13 4.22 23.10
C ALA A 39 -3.74 4.89 22.99
N ASP A 40 -3.59 5.96 22.22
CA ASP A 40 -2.41 6.86 22.22
C ASP A 40 -2.42 7.90 23.35
N GLY A 41 -3.45 7.88 24.20
CA GLY A 41 -3.61 8.79 25.35
C GLY A 41 -4.34 10.10 25.05
N LYS A 42 -4.77 10.34 23.82
CA LYS A 42 -5.55 11.54 23.50
C LYS A 42 -6.99 11.41 23.99
N PRO A 43 -7.59 12.49 24.53
CA PRO A 43 -9.00 12.49 24.88
C PRO A 43 -9.87 12.21 23.65
N MET A 44 -10.89 11.36 23.82
CA MET A 44 -11.90 11.14 22.79
C MET A 44 -13.14 11.95 23.11
N THR A 45 -13.41 12.97 22.28
CA THR A 45 -14.54 13.88 22.44
C THR A 45 -15.58 13.74 21.32
N GLU A 46 -15.25 13.02 20.24
CA GLU A 46 -16.13 12.84 19.09
C GLU A 46 -17.22 11.80 19.36
N GLN A 47 -18.41 12.03 18.80
CA GLN A 47 -19.51 11.07 18.89
C GLN A 47 -19.33 9.91 17.90
N ILE A 48 -19.49 8.69 18.39
CA ILE A 48 -19.55 7.48 17.59
C ILE A 48 -21.00 7.24 17.13
N LYS A 49 -21.18 7.05 15.82
CA LYS A 49 -22.47 6.64 15.24
C LYS A 49 -22.53 5.14 14.92
N LYS A 50 -21.40 4.56 14.58
CA LYS A 50 -21.19 3.15 14.29
C LYS A 50 -19.80 2.73 14.77
N GLY A 51 -19.63 1.49 15.18
CA GLY A 51 -18.30 1.00 15.59
C GLY A 51 -18.31 -0.50 15.83
N LEU A 52 -17.10 -1.02 16.05
CA LEU A 52 -16.84 -2.37 16.50
C LEU A 52 -16.33 -2.33 17.94
N ILE A 53 -16.56 -3.42 18.68
CA ILE A 53 -16.04 -3.58 20.03
C ILE A 53 -15.51 -5.01 20.19
N THR A 54 -14.47 -5.19 20.96
CA THR A 54 -13.99 -6.52 21.33
C THR A 54 -15.06 -7.27 22.15
N VAL A 55 -15.11 -8.60 22.03
CA VAL A 55 -16.11 -9.42 22.72
C VAL A 55 -16.08 -9.26 24.25
N ASP A 56 -14.95 -8.87 24.82
CA ASP A 56 -14.79 -8.56 26.25
C ASP A 56 -15.06 -7.08 26.59
N GLY A 57 -15.46 -6.26 25.62
CA GLY A 57 -15.77 -4.83 25.80
C GLY A 57 -14.57 -3.92 26.03
N ALA A 58 -13.32 -4.41 25.88
CA ALA A 58 -12.13 -3.69 26.30
C ALA A 58 -11.70 -2.58 25.35
N TYR A 59 -11.89 -2.74 24.04
CA TYR A 59 -11.45 -1.83 22.99
C TYR A 59 -12.56 -1.58 21.98
N ILE A 60 -12.77 -0.31 21.64
CA ILE A 60 -13.79 0.14 20.70
C ILE A 60 -13.09 0.74 19.48
N TYR A 61 -13.61 0.43 18.30
CA TYR A 61 -13.10 0.90 17.01
C TYR A 61 -14.20 1.62 16.24
N PRO A 62 -14.14 2.95 16.10
CA PRO A 62 -15.14 3.71 15.36
C PRO A 62 -15.20 3.31 13.87
N ILE A 63 -16.39 3.44 13.29
CA ILE A 63 -16.59 3.40 11.84
C ILE A 63 -17.03 4.80 11.38
N ILE A 64 -16.20 5.46 10.59
CA ILE A 64 -16.42 6.82 10.09
C ILE A 64 -16.51 6.77 8.57
N LYS A 65 -17.59 7.31 7.99
CA LYS A 65 -17.83 7.29 6.53
C LYS A 65 -17.64 5.88 5.91
N GLU A 66 -18.14 4.85 6.60
CA GLU A 66 -18.03 3.43 6.21
C GLU A 66 -16.59 2.88 6.18
N ILE A 67 -15.62 3.59 6.79
CA ILE A 67 -14.24 3.16 7.00
C ILE A 67 -14.06 2.70 8.45
N VAL A 68 -13.58 1.49 8.64
CA VAL A 68 -13.33 0.92 9.98
C VAL A 68 -11.94 1.36 10.46
N LEU A 69 -11.86 2.01 11.62
CA LEU A 69 -10.61 2.51 12.18
C LEU A 69 -9.96 1.43 13.05
N LEU A 70 -9.14 0.55 12.48
CA LEU A 70 -8.49 -0.57 13.17
C LEU A 70 -6.96 -0.35 13.38
N LEU A 71 -6.53 0.90 13.52
CA LEU A 71 -5.20 1.20 14.04
C LEU A 71 -5.18 1.05 15.56
N ARG A 72 -4.08 0.55 16.13
CA ARG A 72 -3.92 0.31 17.57
C ARG A 72 -4.10 1.58 18.39
N ASP A 73 -3.49 2.67 17.95
CA ASP A 73 -3.48 3.99 18.58
C ASP A 73 -4.84 4.68 18.57
N LEU A 74 -5.71 4.36 17.59
CA LEU A 74 -7.06 4.91 17.46
C LEU A 74 -8.14 4.10 18.21
N ALA A 75 -7.77 2.99 18.83
CA ALA A 75 -8.71 2.23 19.67
C ALA A 75 -9.20 3.11 20.84
N VAL A 76 -10.51 3.14 21.08
CA VAL A 76 -11.11 3.90 22.18
C VAL A 76 -11.18 3.04 23.42
N VAL A 77 -10.75 3.57 24.55
CA VAL A 77 -10.66 2.92 25.86
C VAL A 77 -11.28 3.77 26.96
N ASP A 78 -11.75 3.10 28.02
CA ASP A 78 -12.39 3.72 29.18
C ASP A 78 -11.48 3.77 30.42
N SER A 79 -10.21 3.44 30.27
CA SER A 79 -9.24 3.43 31.38
C SER A 79 -7.86 3.85 30.88
N SER A 80 -7.19 4.69 31.65
CA SER A 80 -5.80 5.09 31.41
C SER A 80 -4.81 3.92 31.46
N SER A 81 -5.14 2.84 32.16
CA SER A 81 -4.33 1.61 32.20
C SER A 81 -4.26 0.87 30.86
N LYS A 82 -5.17 1.16 29.91
CA LYS A 82 -5.21 0.59 28.56
C LYS A 82 -4.49 1.45 27.52
N ILE A 83 -3.93 2.60 27.91
CA ILE A 83 -3.13 3.46 27.02
C ILE A 83 -1.84 2.73 26.64
N LEU A 84 -1.54 2.70 25.35
CA LEU A 84 -0.34 2.07 24.82
C LEU A 84 0.88 2.96 25.05
N LYS A 85 1.99 2.34 25.49
CA LYS A 85 3.25 3.07 25.68
C LYS A 85 4.00 3.29 24.36
N ASP A 86 3.80 2.40 23.39
CA ASP A 86 4.47 2.44 22.09
C ASP A 86 3.47 2.92 21.02
N THR A 87 3.71 4.09 20.47
CA THR A 87 2.99 4.68 19.35
C THR A 87 3.62 4.27 18.01
N ILE A 88 2.98 4.66 16.91
CA ILE A 88 3.49 4.46 15.54
C ILE A 88 4.89 5.10 15.42
N SER A 89 5.85 4.40 14.79
CA SER A 89 7.21 4.91 14.58
C SER A 89 7.21 6.22 13.78
N GLU A 90 8.24 7.06 13.98
CA GLU A 90 8.38 8.34 13.27
C GLU A 90 8.37 8.16 11.74
N ASP A 91 9.02 7.11 11.23
CA ASP A 91 9.04 6.81 9.79
C ASP A 91 7.63 6.52 9.26
N LYS A 92 6.82 5.73 9.97
CA LYS A 92 5.42 5.46 9.58
C LYS A 92 4.56 6.73 9.67
N GLN A 93 4.80 7.58 10.66
CA GLN A 93 4.09 8.85 10.79
C GLN A 93 4.44 9.81 9.64
N LEU A 94 5.68 9.83 9.18
CA LEU A 94 6.10 10.61 8.02
C LEU A 94 5.43 10.13 6.73
N VAL A 95 5.36 8.81 6.51
CA VAL A 95 4.67 8.21 5.36
C VAL A 95 3.18 8.55 5.39
N LYS A 96 2.52 8.36 6.55
CA LYS A 96 1.11 8.72 6.73
C LYS A 96 0.85 10.20 6.42
N ASN A 97 1.63 11.11 7.00
CA ASN A 97 1.47 12.56 6.79
C ASN A 97 1.67 12.96 5.31
N PHE A 98 2.62 12.32 4.60
CA PHE A 98 2.85 12.59 3.20
C PHE A 98 1.61 12.23 2.36
N TYR A 99 1.06 11.03 2.55
CA TYR A 99 -0.10 10.58 1.78
C TYR A 99 -1.40 11.29 2.17
N ASP A 100 -1.60 11.64 3.44
CA ASP A 100 -2.78 12.41 3.86
C ASP A 100 -2.78 13.86 3.33
N GLN A 101 -1.59 14.46 3.11
CA GLN A 101 -1.47 15.87 2.71
C GLN A 101 -1.31 16.09 1.21
N LYS A 102 -0.74 15.15 0.45
CA LYS A 102 -0.36 15.38 -0.96
C LYS A 102 -0.70 14.23 -1.92
N GLY A 103 -0.46 12.99 -1.54
CA GLY A 103 -0.45 11.87 -2.50
C GLY A 103 -1.78 11.59 -3.20
N TRP A 104 -2.91 11.97 -2.59
CA TRP A 104 -4.24 11.55 -3.06
C TRP A 104 -5.13 12.68 -3.56
N PHE A 105 -4.55 13.82 -3.93
CA PHE A 105 -5.27 14.87 -4.64
C PHE A 105 -5.17 14.65 -6.15
N ALA A 106 -6.31 14.66 -6.82
CA ALA A 106 -6.37 14.61 -8.28
C ALA A 106 -6.24 16.01 -8.87
N ASP A 107 -5.49 16.12 -9.99
CA ASP A 107 -5.44 17.33 -10.80
C ASP A 107 -6.75 17.54 -11.59
N GLU A 108 -6.85 18.64 -12.34
CA GLU A 108 -8.01 18.97 -13.17
C GLU A 108 -8.27 17.91 -14.27
N ALA A 109 -7.26 17.14 -14.67
CA ALA A 109 -7.36 16.04 -15.63
C ALA A 109 -7.74 14.70 -14.96
N GLY A 110 -7.88 14.68 -13.62
CA GLY A 110 -8.23 13.49 -12.85
C GLY A 110 -7.05 12.57 -12.52
N ASN A 111 -5.81 13.00 -12.78
CA ASN A 111 -4.62 12.23 -12.43
C ASN A 111 -4.21 12.54 -10.98
N TYR A 112 -3.91 11.51 -10.20
CA TYR A 112 -3.34 11.69 -8.88
C TYR A 112 -1.88 12.11 -8.96
N GLU A 113 -1.42 12.97 -8.04
CA GLU A 113 -0.02 13.46 -8.00
C GLU A 113 0.97 12.29 -7.95
N ASP A 114 0.65 11.23 -7.23
CA ASP A 114 1.43 9.98 -7.18
C ASP A 114 1.60 9.35 -8.59
N ALA A 115 0.51 9.26 -9.38
CA ALA A 115 0.57 8.73 -10.74
C ALA A 115 1.42 9.60 -11.67
N VAL A 116 1.35 10.91 -11.54
CA VAL A 116 2.15 11.85 -12.34
C VAL A 116 3.65 11.71 -12.04
N ILE A 117 4.00 11.48 -10.78
CA ILE A 117 5.40 11.33 -10.36
C ILE A 117 5.97 9.97 -10.77
N PHE A 118 5.24 8.88 -10.53
CA PHE A 118 5.74 7.51 -10.57
C PHE A 118 5.37 6.72 -11.83
N GLU A 119 4.58 7.28 -12.77
CA GLU A 119 4.22 6.58 -14.01
C GLU A 119 4.56 7.41 -15.26
N ASP A 120 4.79 6.73 -16.37
CA ASP A 120 5.01 7.38 -17.68
C ASP A 120 3.69 7.59 -18.41
N LEU A 121 3.10 8.77 -18.26
CA LEU A 121 1.79 9.10 -18.82
C LEU A 121 1.82 9.44 -20.32
N ARG A 122 2.97 9.33 -21.00
CA ARG A 122 3.06 9.65 -22.45
C ARG A 122 2.28 8.64 -23.29
N PRO A 123 1.54 9.09 -24.34
CA PRO A 123 0.63 8.25 -25.10
C PRO A 123 1.26 6.96 -25.66
N PHE A 124 2.50 7.01 -26.15
CA PHE A 124 3.18 5.83 -26.70
C PHE A 124 3.54 4.77 -25.66
N ALA A 125 3.60 5.12 -24.38
CA ALA A 125 3.93 4.23 -23.28
C ALA A 125 2.69 3.56 -22.66
N GLN A 126 1.49 4.15 -22.85
CA GLN A 126 0.26 3.73 -22.16
C GLN A 126 -0.13 2.27 -22.44
N ASP A 127 0.03 1.79 -23.68
CA ASP A 127 -0.26 0.39 -24.04
C ASP A 127 0.64 -0.59 -23.25
N TYR A 128 1.92 -0.30 -23.16
CA TYR A 128 2.87 -1.09 -22.39
C TYR A 128 2.55 -1.08 -20.87
N ILE A 129 2.25 0.10 -20.33
CA ILE A 129 1.89 0.25 -18.90
C ILE A 129 0.62 -0.54 -18.59
N LYS A 130 -0.42 -0.38 -19.43
CA LYS A 130 -1.65 -1.15 -19.27
C LYS A 130 -1.40 -2.66 -19.29
N LYS A 131 -0.59 -3.16 -20.22
CA LYS A 131 -0.19 -4.57 -20.26
C LYS A 131 0.53 -5.03 -19.00
N CYS A 132 1.34 -4.15 -18.38
CA CYS A 132 1.98 -4.44 -17.08
C CYS A 132 0.94 -4.50 -15.95
N HIS A 133 -0.05 -3.60 -15.92
CA HIS A 133 -1.17 -3.66 -14.98
C HIS A 133 -1.98 -4.95 -15.16
N ASP A 134 -2.39 -5.27 -16.39
CA ASP A 134 -3.20 -6.46 -16.70
C ASP A 134 -2.49 -7.77 -16.29
N ARG A 135 -1.15 -7.78 -16.31
CA ARG A 135 -0.33 -8.93 -15.93
C ARG A 135 -0.59 -9.42 -14.51
N VAL A 136 -0.90 -8.53 -13.57
CA VAL A 136 -1.19 -8.86 -12.17
C VAL A 136 -2.35 -9.85 -12.06
N SER A 137 -3.41 -9.66 -12.84
CA SER A 137 -4.61 -10.52 -12.82
C SER A 137 -4.31 -11.99 -13.13
N ARG A 138 -3.25 -12.28 -13.90
CA ARG A 138 -2.86 -13.65 -14.26
C ARG A 138 -2.33 -14.46 -13.07
N TYR A 139 -1.90 -13.78 -12.02
CA TYR A 139 -1.33 -14.36 -10.81
C TYR A 139 -2.29 -14.38 -9.62
N LEU A 140 -3.54 -14.00 -9.83
CA LEU A 140 -4.62 -14.04 -8.86
C LEU A 140 -5.59 -15.18 -9.16
N ASN A 141 -6.36 -15.56 -8.17
CA ASN A 141 -7.50 -16.44 -8.40
C ASN A 141 -8.55 -15.68 -9.24
N PRO A 142 -9.23 -16.36 -10.19
CA PRO A 142 -10.16 -15.69 -11.10
C PRO A 142 -11.40 -15.15 -10.39
N SER A 143 -11.74 -15.65 -9.19
CA SER A 143 -12.87 -15.23 -8.38
C SER A 143 -12.66 -15.60 -6.92
N GLY A 144 -13.47 -15.03 -6.02
CA GLY A 144 -13.41 -15.32 -4.59
C GLY A 144 -14.38 -14.47 -3.78
N THR A 145 -14.36 -14.64 -2.48
CA THR A 145 -15.15 -13.82 -1.55
C THR A 145 -14.40 -12.51 -1.23
N TYR A 146 -13.16 -12.62 -0.77
CA TYR A 146 -12.38 -11.48 -0.31
C TYR A 146 -11.06 -11.37 -1.09
N MET A 147 -10.90 -10.30 -1.86
CA MET A 147 -9.63 -9.88 -2.41
C MET A 147 -9.09 -8.71 -1.59
N MET A 148 -7.92 -8.87 -0.98
CA MET A 148 -7.27 -7.80 -0.23
C MET A 148 -6.40 -6.95 -1.13
N ASP A 149 -6.52 -5.65 -0.98
CA ASP A 149 -5.64 -4.64 -1.56
C ASP A 149 -4.92 -3.92 -0.41
N ALA A 150 -3.68 -4.30 -0.20
CA ALA A 150 -2.89 -3.85 0.94
C ALA A 150 -2.03 -2.65 0.56
N ALA A 151 -2.20 -1.56 1.29
CA ALA A 151 -1.81 -0.19 0.95
C ALA A 151 -2.41 0.21 -0.40
N SER A 152 -3.74 0.16 -0.46
CA SER A 152 -4.53 0.33 -1.67
C SER A 152 -4.40 1.72 -2.30
N GLY A 153 -3.91 2.70 -1.54
CA GLY A 153 -3.99 4.09 -1.95
C GLY A 153 -5.42 4.48 -2.29
N ALA A 154 -5.60 5.40 -3.21
CA ALA A 154 -6.90 5.85 -3.72
C ALA A 154 -7.42 5.04 -4.92
N LEU A 155 -6.84 3.87 -5.25
CA LEU A 155 -7.12 3.14 -6.49
C LEU A 155 -6.96 4.06 -7.71
N GLN A 156 -5.79 4.68 -7.83
CA GLN A 156 -5.52 5.76 -8.79
C GLN A 156 -5.64 5.33 -10.26
N TYR A 157 -5.44 4.04 -10.56
CA TYR A 157 -5.55 3.52 -11.93
C TYR A 157 -6.85 2.75 -12.13
N PRO A 158 -7.66 3.08 -13.14
CA PRO A 158 -8.88 2.34 -13.47
C PRO A 158 -8.64 0.83 -13.68
N ASP A 159 -7.49 0.47 -14.26
CA ASP A 159 -7.10 -0.92 -14.49
C ASP A 159 -7.02 -1.75 -13.21
N TYR A 160 -6.75 -1.13 -12.07
CA TYR A 160 -6.68 -1.83 -10.78
C TYR A 160 -8.03 -2.38 -10.32
N LEU A 161 -9.15 -1.81 -10.79
CA LEU A 161 -10.49 -2.28 -10.44
C LEU A 161 -10.75 -3.70 -10.95
N GLN A 162 -10.13 -4.09 -12.07
CA GLN A 162 -10.28 -5.43 -12.66
C GLN A 162 -9.82 -6.56 -11.75
N TYR A 163 -8.81 -6.33 -10.87
CA TYR A 163 -8.27 -7.38 -10.00
C TYR A 163 -9.31 -8.00 -9.08
N SER A 164 -10.34 -7.25 -8.73
CA SER A 164 -11.43 -7.73 -7.89
C SER A 164 -12.76 -7.85 -8.62
N ALA A 165 -12.79 -7.83 -9.97
CA ALA A 165 -14.04 -7.81 -10.75
C ALA A 165 -14.99 -8.95 -10.33
N ASN A 166 -14.48 -10.16 -10.16
CA ASN A 166 -15.24 -11.36 -9.84
C ASN A 166 -15.13 -11.76 -8.35
N TYR A 167 -14.72 -10.86 -7.46
CA TYR A 167 -14.75 -11.07 -6.03
C TYR A 167 -15.98 -10.38 -5.42
N LYS A 168 -16.53 -10.98 -4.35
CA LYS A 168 -17.67 -10.40 -3.63
C LYS A 168 -17.28 -9.07 -2.98
N TYR A 169 -16.11 -9.03 -2.35
CA TYR A 169 -15.57 -7.84 -1.68
C TYR A 169 -14.13 -7.56 -2.07
N ARG A 170 -13.79 -6.27 -2.21
CA ARG A 170 -12.42 -5.78 -2.20
C ARG A 170 -12.15 -5.15 -0.84
N VAL A 171 -11.20 -5.73 -0.10
CA VAL A 171 -10.78 -5.26 1.23
C VAL A 171 -9.61 -4.30 1.03
N CYS A 172 -9.87 -3.00 1.07
CA CYS A 172 -8.85 -1.96 0.95
C CYS A 172 -8.29 -1.65 2.33
N VAL A 173 -6.99 -1.82 2.52
CA VAL A 173 -6.27 -1.49 3.75
C VAL A 173 -5.25 -0.41 3.45
N ASP A 174 -5.28 0.69 4.19
CA ASP A 174 -4.32 1.79 4.05
C ASP A 174 -4.15 2.55 5.36
N PHE A 175 -3.07 3.35 5.49
CA PHE A 175 -2.89 4.31 6.57
C PHE A 175 -3.63 5.63 6.33
N SER A 176 -3.94 5.96 5.09
CA SER A 176 -4.58 7.22 4.70
C SER A 176 -6.09 7.10 4.69
N PHE A 177 -6.74 7.86 5.57
CA PHE A 177 -8.20 7.97 5.58
C PHE A 177 -8.74 8.60 4.29
N THR A 178 -7.99 9.54 3.70
CA THR A 178 -8.34 10.19 2.43
C THR A 178 -8.33 9.18 1.28
N ALA A 179 -7.27 8.36 1.19
CA ALA A 179 -7.20 7.29 0.20
C ALA A 179 -8.37 6.30 0.31
N LEU A 180 -8.66 5.84 1.52
CA LEU A 180 -9.76 4.91 1.77
C LEU A 180 -11.14 5.53 1.48
N SER A 181 -11.31 6.84 1.69
CA SER A 181 -12.53 7.55 1.31
C SER A 181 -12.76 7.51 -0.21
N GLU A 182 -11.70 7.69 -0.99
CA GLU A 182 -11.75 7.55 -2.44
C GLU A 182 -12.00 6.10 -2.88
N CYS A 183 -11.37 5.12 -2.23
CA CYS A 183 -11.67 3.70 -2.46
C CYS A 183 -13.16 3.40 -2.24
N LYS A 184 -13.72 3.87 -1.12
CA LYS A 184 -15.14 3.67 -0.81
C LYS A 184 -16.05 4.32 -1.84
N ARG A 185 -15.72 5.54 -2.29
CA ARG A 185 -16.47 6.23 -3.35
C ARG A 185 -16.46 5.44 -4.67
N LYS A 186 -15.32 4.85 -5.05
CA LYS A 186 -15.16 4.09 -6.30
C LYS A 186 -15.80 2.71 -6.27
N LEU A 187 -15.73 2.03 -5.12
CA LEU A 187 -16.15 0.63 -4.97
C LEU A 187 -17.58 0.47 -4.43
N GLY A 188 -18.16 1.51 -3.82
CA GLY A 188 -19.47 1.41 -3.19
C GLY A 188 -19.53 0.30 -2.14
N ASP A 189 -20.58 -0.52 -2.18
CA ASP A 189 -20.81 -1.61 -1.23
C ASP A 189 -19.84 -2.80 -1.39
N LYS A 190 -19.18 -2.90 -2.53
CA LYS A 190 -18.13 -3.89 -2.77
C LYS A 190 -16.85 -3.58 -1.97
N GLY A 191 -16.61 -2.32 -1.63
CA GLY A 191 -15.42 -1.85 -0.90
C GLY A 191 -15.59 -2.01 0.61
N LEU A 192 -14.72 -2.83 1.23
CA LEU A 192 -14.50 -2.88 2.68
C LEU A 192 -13.24 -2.10 2.98
N CYS A 193 -13.38 -0.87 3.48
CA CYS A 193 -12.27 0.03 3.72
C CYS A 193 -11.86 0.01 5.19
N ILE A 194 -10.59 -0.28 5.46
CA ILE A 194 -10.07 -0.50 6.82
C ILE A 194 -8.78 0.28 6.99
N LEU A 195 -8.78 1.21 7.92
CA LEU A 195 -7.60 1.97 8.32
C LEU A 195 -6.76 1.10 9.27
N ALA A 196 -5.66 0.54 8.79
CA ALA A 196 -4.84 -0.40 9.56
C ALA A 196 -3.37 -0.42 9.12
N ASP A 197 -2.52 -1.00 9.98
CA ASP A 197 -1.09 -1.21 9.73
C ASP A 197 -0.86 -2.57 9.05
N MET A 198 -0.17 -2.55 7.90
CA MET A 198 0.22 -3.78 7.19
C MET A 198 1.13 -4.70 7.99
N THR A 199 1.86 -4.18 8.96
CA THR A 199 2.75 -4.97 9.83
C THR A 199 2.03 -5.60 11.01
N ASN A 200 0.75 -5.24 11.21
CA ASN A 200 -0.12 -5.77 12.26
C ASN A 200 -1.57 -5.83 11.76
N MET A 201 -1.81 -6.70 10.79
CA MET A 201 -3.10 -6.81 10.11
C MET A 201 -4.21 -7.31 11.05
N PRO A 202 -5.31 -6.54 11.21
CA PRO A 202 -6.41 -6.87 12.13
C PRO A 202 -7.36 -7.91 11.54
N PHE A 203 -6.83 -8.98 10.99
CA PHE A 203 -7.59 -10.06 10.36
C PHE A 203 -7.17 -11.42 10.91
N LYS A 204 -8.12 -12.35 10.95
CA LYS A 204 -7.88 -13.76 11.28
C LYS A 204 -7.03 -14.43 10.20
N ASP A 205 -6.46 -15.58 10.52
CA ASP A 205 -5.65 -16.37 9.58
C ASP A 205 -6.55 -17.05 8.54
N GLY A 206 -6.06 -17.16 7.30
CA GLY A 206 -6.72 -17.97 6.27
C GLY A 206 -8.11 -17.47 5.86
N VAL A 207 -8.32 -16.15 5.79
CA VAL A 207 -9.65 -15.56 5.53
C VAL A 207 -9.80 -14.92 4.16
N ILE A 208 -8.71 -14.67 3.43
CA ILE A 208 -8.75 -14.04 2.10
C ILE A 208 -8.43 -15.03 0.98
N ASP A 209 -9.08 -14.86 -0.16
CA ASP A 209 -8.89 -15.70 -1.35
C ASP A 209 -7.72 -15.24 -2.23
N GLY A 210 -7.36 -13.96 -2.11
CA GLY A 210 -6.22 -13.37 -2.81
C GLY A 210 -5.83 -12.01 -2.27
N PHE A 211 -4.59 -11.58 -2.54
CA PHE A 211 -4.15 -10.22 -2.22
C PHE A 211 -3.30 -9.60 -3.33
N VAL A 212 -3.32 -8.28 -3.37
CA VAL A 212 -2.33 -7.45 -4.07
C VAL A 212 -1.73 -6.43 -3.10
N SER A 213 -0.45 -6.09 -3.31
CA SER A 213 0.21 -4.93 -2.74
C SER A 213 1.14 -4.36 -3.81
N LEU A 214 0.85 -3.17 -4.29
CA LEU A 214 1.46 -2.62 -5.48
C LEU A 214 2.33 -1.40 -5.15
N ASN A 215 3.62 -1.52 -5.39
CA ASN A 215 4.59 -0.42 -5.27
C ASN A 215 4.63 0.28 -3.90
N THR A 216 4.42 -0.45 -2.80
CA THR A 216 4.28 0.12 -1.46
C THR A 216 5.27 -0.40 -0.44
N ILE A 217 5.62 -1.69 -0.48
CA ILE A 217 6.40 -2.36 0.58
C ILE A 217 7.73 -1.64 0.86
N TYR A 218 8.38 -1.09 -0.13
CA TYR A 218 9.66 -0.36 0.03
C TYR A 218 9.53 1.00 0.73
N HIS A 219 8.31 1.46 1.04
CA HIS A 219 8.02 2.62 1.90
C HIS A 219 7.81 2.23 3.37
N ILE A 220 7.71 0.95 3.67
CA ILE A 220 7.69 0.43 5.05
C ILE A 220 9.14 0.45 5.59
N PRO A 221 9.36 0.73 6.90
CA PRO A 221 10.68 0.64 7.50
C PRO A 221 11.37 -0.69 7.16
N LYS A 222 12.66 -0.65 6.81
CA LYS A 222 13.40 -1.79 6.25
C LYS A 222 13.25 -3.09 7.05
N ASP A 223 13.25 -2.98 8.37
CA ASP A 223 13.20 -4.13 9.28
C ASP A 223 11.78 -4.72 9.41
N GLU A 224 10.76 -4.00 8.94
CA GLU A 224 9.35 -4.38 9.01
C GLU A 224 8.78 -4.90 7.66
N GLN A 225 9.49 -4.70 6.53
CA GLN A 225 9.00 -5.09 5.20
C GLN A 225 8.66 -6.58 5.09
N ALA A 226 9.54 -7.44 5.62
CA ALA A 226 9.30 -8.88 5.63
C ALA A 226 8.09 -9.25 6.51
N THR A 227 7.89 -8.56 7.63
CA THR A 227 6.73 -8.75 8.52
C THR A 227 5.43 -8.41 7.79
N ALA A 228 5.37 -7.30 7.08
CA ALA A 228 4.19 -6.91 6.30
C ALA A 228 3.81 -7.98 5.25
N ILE A 229 4.78 -8.51 4.52
CA ILE A 229 4.54 -9.58 3.53
C ILE A 229 4.10 -10.88 4.22
N LYS A 230 4.71 -11.25 5.36
CA LYS A 230 4.29 -12.43 6.13
C LYS A 230 2.87 -12.31 6.67
N GLU A 231 2.46 -11.12 7.09
CA GLU A 231 1.07 -10.86 7.48
C GLU A 231 0.12 -11.11 6.30
N LEU A 232 0.41 -10.60 5.11
CA LEU A 232 -0.41 -10.87 3.92
C LEU A 232 -0.49 -12.37 3.60
N TYR A 233 0.63 -13.08 3.67
CA TYR A 233 0.67 -14.54 3.45
C TYR A 233 -0.13 -15.31 4.52
N ARG A 234 -0.06 -14.89 5.80
CA ARG A 234 -0.86 -15.47 6.89
C ARG A 234 -2.34 -15.46 6.60
N LEU A 235 -2.83 -14.36 6.00
CA LEU A 235 -4.23 -14.14 5.69
C LEU A 235 -4.77 -15.01 4.57
N LEU A 236 -3.90 -15.51 3.65
CA LEU A 236 -4.33 -16.36 2.55
C LEU A 236 -4.96 -17.65 3.05
N LYS A 237 -6.09 -18.03 2.46
CA LYS A 237 -6.64 -19.38 2.52
C LYS A 237 -5.73 -20.37 1.81
N THR A 238 -5.87 -21.65 2.09
CA THR A 238 -5.31 -22.73 1.27
C THR A 238 -5.85 -22.59 -0.17
N GLY A 239 -4.96 -22.63 -1.18
CA GLY A 239 -5.28 -22.35 -2.58
C GLY A 239 -5.40 -20.86 -2.90
N GLY A 240 -5.22 -19.97 -1.93
CA GLY A 240 -5.18 -18.52 -2.14
C GLY A 240 -3.89 -18.07 -2.81
N LYS A 241 -3.97 -17.00 -3.62
CA LYS A 241 -2.85 -16.44 -4.36
C LYS A 241 -2.61 -14.98 -4.01
N GLY A 242 -1.35 -14.58 -3.96
CA GLY A 242 -0.98 -13.21 -3.62
C GLY A 242 0.09 -12.63 -4.53
N VAL A 243 0.00 -11.34 -4.78
CA VAL A 243 0.94 -10.57 -5.61
C VAL A 243 1.46 -9.38 -4.83
N VAL A 244 2.78 -9.28 -4.72
CA VAL A 244 3.47 -8.06 -4.31
C VAL A 244 4.26 -7.55 -5.50
N VAL A 245 3.96 -6.35 -6.00
CA VAL A 245 4.83 -5.63 -6.92
C VAL A 245 5.82 -4.84 -6.09
N TYR A 246 7.10 -5.13 -6.29
CA TYR A 246 8.20 -4.54 -5.55
C TYR A 246 9.14 -3.78 -6.50
N GLU A 247 10.10 -3.03 -5.97
CA GLU A 247 11.13 -2.35 -6.75
C GLU A 247 12.52 -2.77 -6.28
N TRP A 248 13.34 -3.31 -7.19
CA TRP A 248 14.73 -3.69 -6.84
C TRP A 248 15.68 -2.50 -6.75
N PHE A 249 15.40 -1.42 -7.47
CA PHE A 249 16.22 -0.20 -7.50
C PHE A 249 17.72 -0.51 -7.68
N LYS A 250 18.55 -0.22 -6.66
CA LYS A 250 20.00 -0.48 -6.70
C LYS A 250 20.38 -1.94 -6.89
N HIS A 251 19.46 -2.87 -6.72
CA HIS A 251 19.66 -4.30 -6.92
C HIS A 251 19.21 -4.79 -8.30
N SER A 252 18.71 -3.90 -9.20
CA SER A 252 18.40 -4.23 -10.59
C SER A 252 19.67 -4.16 -11.45
N PRO A 253 20.26 -5.31 -11.91
CA PRO A 253 21.49 -5.26 -12.70
C PRO A 253 21.32 -4.52 -14.03
N TRP A 254 20.17 -4.71 -14.69
CA TRP A 254 19.91 -4.07 -15.99
C TRP A 254 19.75 -2.57 -15.86
N MET A 255 18.97 -2.10 -14.90
CA MET A 255 18.78 -0.65 -14.72
C MET A 255 20.06 0.02 -14.19
N ASN A 256 20.83 -0.66 -13.33
CA ASN A 256 22.12 -0.14 -12.90
C ASN A 256 23.06 0.08 -14.07
N PHE A 257 23.14 -0.86 -15.01
CA PHE A 257 23.99 -0.73 -16.21
C PHE A 257 23.49 0.39 -17.15
N TRP A 258 22.22 0.30 -17.56
CA TRP A 258 21.68 1.24 -18.55
C TRP A 258 21.51 2.66 -18.04
N MET A 259 21.35 2.86 -16.72
CA MET A 259 21.22 4.19 -16.11
C MET A 259 22.56 4.84 -15.73
N LEU A 260 23.71 4.17 -15.95
CA LEU A 260 25.03 4.73 -15.64
C LEU A 260 25.26 6.11 -16.26
N PRO A 261 25.00 6.35 -17.56
CA PRO A 261 25.21 7.66 -18.16
C PRO A 261 24.34 8.75 -17.51
N PHE A 262 23.07 8.42 -17.23
CA PHE A 262 22.14 9.35 -16.58
C PHE A 262 22.58 9.67 -15.14
N ARG A 263 22.99 8.67 -14.37
CA ARG A 263 23.48 8.88 -12.98
C ARG A 263 24.74 9.75 -12.97
N GLY A 264 25.64 9.54 -13.93
CA GLY A 264 26.82 10.39 -14.13
C GLY A 264 26.44 11.84 -14.42
N PHE A 265 25.48 12.05 -15.33
CA PHE A 265 24.96 13.39 -15.64
C PHE A 265 24.33 14.07 -14.42
N VAL A 266 23.44 13.36 -13.69
CA VAL A 266 22.80 13.88 -12.47
C VAL A 266 23.83 14.19 -11.38
N TYR A 267 24.85 13.36 -11.21
CA TYR A 267 25.93 13.61 -10.26
C TYR A 267 26.68 14.90 -10.58
N ILE A 268 27.07 15.10 -11.84
CA ILE A 268 27.76 16.31 -12.30
C ILE A 268 26.87 17.55 -12.13
N LYS A 269 25.59 17.44 -12.58
CA LYS A 269 24.59 18.51 -12.42
C LYS A 269 24.44 18.93 -10.96
N ASN A 270 24.27 17.97 -10.04
CA ASN A 270 24.09 18.25 -8.62
C ASN A 270 25.34 18.88 -8.01
N ARG A 271 26.53 18.44 -8.39
CA ARG A 271 27.78 19.07 -7.94
C ARG A 271 27.93 20.53 -8.38
N ILE A 272 27.48 20.84 -9.59
CA ILE A 272 27.45 22.23 -10.09
C ILE A 272 26.40 23.04 -9.30
N LEU A 273 25.21 22.50 -9.09
CA LEU A 273 24.13 23.17 -8.36
C LEU A 273 24.43 23.32 -6.86
N ASP A 274 24.97 22.28 -6.20
CA ASP A 274 25.35 22.32 -4.79
C ASP A 274 26.50 23.32 -4.55
N GLY A 275 27.42 23.43 -5.50
CA GLY A 275 28.43 24.53 -5.52
C GLY A 275 27.75 25.89 -5.54
N GLY A 276 26.71 26.09 -6.34
CA GLY A 276 25.90 27.32 -6.38
C GLY A 276 25.02 27.54 -5.15
N ALA A 277 24.40 26.46 -4.63
CA ALA A 277 23.48 26.51 -3.46
C ALA A 277 24.22 26.79 -2.14
N LYS A 278 25.45 26.28 -1.97
CA LYS A 278 26.30 26.61 -0.83
C LYS A 278 26.64 28.10 -0.81
N LEU A 279 26.77 28.76 -1.99
CA LEU A 279 26.92 30.21 -2.11
C LEU A 279 25.67 31.00 -1.76
N MET A 280 24.45 30.38 -1.87
CA MET A 280 23.15 31.05 -1.64
C MET A 280 22.49 30.72 -0.31
N GLY A 281 23.10 29.90 0.54
CA GLY A 281 22.57 29.57 1.90
C GLY A 281 21.21 28.87 1.96
N LYS A 282 20.71 28.28 0.86
CA LYS A 282 19.43 27.56 0.83
C LYS A 282 19.62 26.12 1.31
N LYS A 283 19.09 25.81 2.50
CA LYS A 283 18.88 24.44 2.96
C LYS A 283 17.59 23.90 2.30
N ASP A 284 17.75 22.85 1.51
CA ASP A 284 16.60 22.14 0.91
C ASP A 284 15.92 21.30 2.01
N ALA A 285 14.80 21.80 2.52
CA ALA A 285 13.98 21.15 3.55
C ALA A 285 12.86 20.31 2.90
N GLY A 286 13.14 19.65 1.79
CA GLY A 286 12.22 18.71 1.17
C GLY A 286 12.08 17.44 2.03
N ARG A 287 10.93 17.24 2.68
CA ARG A 287 10.58 16.00 3.37
C ARG A 287 10.55 14.87 2.33
N ARG A 288 11.60 14.03 2.31
CA ARG A 288 11.68 12.85 1.43
C ARG A 288 10.81 11.74 2.03
N LEU A 289 9.94 11.14 1.20
CA LEU A 289 9.25 9.90 1.54
C LEU A 289 10.28 8.83 1.89
N TYR A 290 10.04 8.07 2.98
CA TYR A 290 10.91 6.95 3.34
C TYR A 290 10.94 5.92 2.21
N TYR A 291 12.14 5.45 1.88
CA TYR A 291 12.35 4.50 0.81
C TYR A 291 13.55 3.59 1.13
N TYR A 292 13.33 2.29 1.08
CA TYR A 292 14.41 1.30 1.18
C TYR A 292 14.08 0.04 0.37
N ALA A 293 14.96 -0.36 -0.55
CA ALA A 293 14.81 -1.59 -1.34
C ALA A 293 15.78 -2.67 -0.84
N HIS A 294 15.22 -3.84 -0.48
CA HIS A 294 15.98 -5.06 -0.19
C HIS A 294 16.37 -5.80 -1.47
N SER A 295 17.39 -6.65 -1.37
CA SER A 295 17.79 -7.52 -2.47
C SER A 295 16.86 -8.76 -2.60
N PRO A 296 16.82 -9.40 -3.79
CA PRO A 296 16.10 -10.66 -3.96
C PRO A 296 16.52 -11.74 -2.95
N GLU A 297 17.82 -11.81 -2.62
CA GLU A 297 18.38 -12.80 -1.69
C GLU A 297 17.87 -12.61 -0.26
N TYR A 298 17.66 -11.36 0.16
CA TYR A 298 17.04 -11.07 1.45
C TYR A 298 15.66 -11.68 1.54
N PHE A 299 14.80 -11.43 0.55
CA PHE A 299 13.43 -11.95 0.56
C PHE A 299 13.37 -13.47 0.43
N LYS A 300 14.25 -14.10 -0.37
CA LYS A 300 14.34 -15.56 -0.45
C LYS A 300 14.65 -16.22 0.90
N LYS A 301 15.37 -15.52 1.80
CA LYS A 301 15.67 -16.00 3.16
C LYS A 301 14.58 -15.64 4.16
N ALA A 302 13.94 -14.49 4.01
CA ALA A 302 13.06 -13.90 5.01
C ALA A 302 11.60 -14.29 4.86
N LEU A 303 11.13 -14.65 3.65
CA LEU A 303 9.71 -14.85 3.33
C LEU A 303 9.33 -16.33 3.18
N PRO A 304 8.04 -16.67 3.29
CA PRO A 304 7.49 -17.95 2.82
C PRO A 304 7.85 -18.18 1.35
N PRO A 305 7.74 -19.43 0.83
CA PRO A 305 8.03 -19.72 -0.57
C PRO A 305 7.25 -18.83 -1.53
N PHE A 306 7.96 -18.25 -2.50
CA PHE A 306 7.39 -17.43 -3.55
C PHE A 306 8.16 -17.60 -4.86
N LYS A 307 7.50 -17.21 -5.98
CA LYS A 307 8.13 -17.17 -7.30
C LYS A 307 8.31 -15.71 -7.72
N ILE A 308 9.43 -15.42 -8.40
CA ILE A 308 9.67 -14.10 -8.98
C ILE A 308 9.18 -14.11 -10.42
N LYS A 309 8.34 -13.16 -10.78
CA LYS A 309 7.90 -12.88 -12.14
C LYS A 309 8.13 -11.40 -12.44
N VAL A 310 8.01 -11.00 -13.70
CA VAL A 310 8.12 -9.58 -14.06
C VAL A 310 6.77 -8.88 -13.97
N TRP A 311 6.75 -7.69 -13.36
CA TRP A 311 5.70 -6.71 -13.58
C TRP A 311 6.10 -5.77 -14.71
N ARG A 312 7.26 -5.13 -14.57
CA ARG A 312 7.89 -4.25 -15.56
C ARG A 312 9.41 -4.30 -15.38
N SER A 313 10.16 -4.57 -16.44
CA SER A 313 11.62 -4.66 -16.35
C SER A 313 12.33 -3.30 -16.39
N LEU A 314 11.67 -2.26 -16.93
CA LEU A 314 12.20 -0.92 -17.07
C LEU A 314 11.78 -0.01 -15.94
N SER A 315 12.68 0.87 -15.46
CA SER A 315 12.31 1.95 -14.56
C SER A 315 11.61 3.08 -15.31
N VAL A 316 10.76 3.86 -14.59
CA VAL A 316 10.11 5.06 -15.14
C VAL A 316 11.16 6.06 -15.61
N HIS A 317 12.26 6.22 -14.86
CA HIS A 317 13.36 7.09 -15.24
C HIS A 317 13.98 6.67 -16.57
N PHE A 318 14.26 5.35 -16.75
CA PHE A 318 14.77 4.86 -18.02
C PHE A 318 13.81 5.17 -19.17
N MET A 319 12.52 4.91 -18.99
CA MET A 319 11.52 5.19 -20.00
C MET A 319 11.49 6.68 -20.36
N ARG A 320 11.45 7.56 -19.35
CA ARG A 320 11.37 9.01 -19.56
C ARG A 320 12.60 9.61 -20.22
N TYR A 321 13.80 9.11 -19.95
CA TYR A 321 15.05 9.68 -20.45
C TYR A 321 15.54 9.07 -21.75
N TYR A 322 15.28 7.77 -22.00
CA TYR A 322 15.84 7.08 -23.15
C TYR A 322 14.81 6.71 -24.23
N LEU A 323 13.52 6.63 -23.89
CA LEU A 323 12.49 6.26 -24.85
C LEU A 323 11.70 7.49 -25.29
N HIS A 324 11.69 7.71 -26.61
CA HIS A 324 10.94 8.78 -27.24
C HIS A 324 10.18 8.25 -28.44
N SER A 325 8.99 8.82 -28.73
CA SER A 325 8.15 8.41 -29.85
C SER A 325 8.86 8.50 -31.20
N TRP A 326 9.62 9.57 -31.40
CA TRP A 326 10.39 9.83 -32.64
C TRP A 326 11.62 8.92 -32.81
N LEU A 327 12.13 8.26 -31.76
CA LEU A 327 13.18 7.24 -31.80
C LEU A 327 12.63 5.81 -31.81
N GLY A 328 11.36 5.62 -32.13
CA GLY A 328 10.74 4.30 -32.15
C GLY A 328 10.46 3.72 -30.75
N GLY A 329 10.27 4.57 -29.75
CA GLY A 329 10.05 4.15 -28.35
C GLY A 329 8.94 3.12 -28.19
N LYS A 330 7.82 3.23 -28.97
CA LYS A 330 6.76 2.22 -28.94
C LYS A 330 7.26 0.84 -29.38
N LYS A 331 8.03 0.74 -30.48
CA LYS A 331 8.58 -0.54 -30.97
C LYS A 331 9.54 -1.17 -29.96
N ILE A 332 10.33 -0.33 -29.26
CA ILE A 332 11.21 -0.79 -28.19
C ILE A 332 10.38 -1.37 -27.04
N LEU A 333 9.33 -0.69 -26.60
CA LEU A 333 8.44 -1.17 -25.54
C LEU A 333 7.72 -2.47 -25.94
N ASP A 334 7.25 -2.59 -27.19
CA ASP A 334 6.66 -3.84 -27.69
C ASP A 334 7.68 -5.00 -27.66
N SER A 335 8.94 -4.75 -28.06
CA SER A 335 10.02 -5.74 -27.98
C SER A 335 10.37 -6.13 -26.54
N VAL A 336 10.43 -5.15 -25.64
CA VAL A 336 10.65 -5.39 -24.21
C VAL A 336 9.53 -6.25 -23.64
N TYR A 337 8.28 -5.91 -23.92
CA TYR A 337 7.13 -6.68 -23.48
C TYR A 337 7.17 -8.13 -23.98
N ALA A 338 7.49 -8.34 -25.26
CA ALA A 338 7.64 -9.69 -25.84
C ALA A 338 8.74 -10.51 -25.12
N LYS A 339 9.86 -9.87 -24.74
CA LYS A 339 10.91 -10.51 -23.96
C LYS A 339 10.44 -10.83 -22.54
N GLU A 340 9.74 -9.93 -21.90
CA GLU A 340 9.16 -10.12 -20.56
C GLU A 340 8.17 -11.28 -20.51
N GLU A 341 7.35 -11.46 -21.56
CA GLU A 341 6.44 -12.61 -21.68
C GLU A 341 7.20 -13.94 -21.91
N LYS A 342 8.29 -13.89 -22.66
CA LYS A 342 9.10 -15.09 -22.94
C LYS A 342 9.94 -15.53 -21.75
N GLU A 343 10.47 -14.57 -20.96
CA GLU A 343 11.44 -14.82 -19.91
C GLU A 343 11.04 -14.10 -18.59
N PRO A 344 9.81 -14.34 -18.06
CA PRO A 344 9.25 -13.53 -16.97
C PRO A 344 10.06 -13.60 -15.67
N GLU A 345 10.72 -14.73 -15.38
CA GLU A 345 11.52 -14.91 -14.17
C GLU A 345 12.86 -14.16 -14.26
N VAL A 346 13.50 -14.22 -15.44
CA VAL A 346 14.77 -13.52 -15.69
C VAL A 346 14.54 -12.02 -15.68
N CYS A 347 13.48 -11.56 -16.37
CA CYS A 347 13.11 -10.14 -16.42
C CYS A 347 12.65 -9.61 -15.05
N GLY A 348 11.97 -10.41 -14.24
CA GLY A 348 11.60 -10.05 -12.87
C GLY A 348 12.79 -10.00 -11.91
N THR A 349 13.78 -10.88 -12.09
CA THR A 349 14.98 -10.91 -11.21
C THR A 349 16.00 -9.82 -11.57
N LYS A 350 16.19 -9.54 -12.87
CA LYS A 350 17.22 -8.63 -13.38
C LYS A 350 16.71 -7.22 -13.71
N GLY A 351 15.39 -7.08 -13.95
CA GLY A 351 14.71 -5.80 -14.21
C GLY A 351 14.44 -5.02 -12.94
N GLU A 352 13.60 -3.99 -13.05
CA GLU A 352 13.34 -3.06 -11.94
C GLU A 352 12.20 -3.51 -11.04
N TYR A 353 11.05 -3.86 -11.61
CA TYR A 353 9.83 -4.14 -10.86
C TYR A 353 9.43 -5.61 -11.00
N PRO A 354 9.75 -6.46 -10.00
CA PRO A 354 9.28 -7.84 -9.92
C PRO A 354 7.85 -7.93 -9.40
N ILE A 355 7.20 -9.03 -9.73
CA ILE A 355 6.12 -9.62 -8.97
C ILE A 355 6.73 -10.68 -8.04
N LEU A 356 6.53 -10.55 -6.75
CA LEU A 356 6.68 -11.65 -5.80
C LEU A 356 5.32 -12.34 -5.72
N TRP A 357 5.24 -13.54 -6.28
CA TRP A 357 4.00 -14.32 -6.38
C TRP A 357 3.96 -15.43 -5.35
N PHE A 358 2.91 -15.41 -4.55
CA PHE A 358 2.65 -16.36 -3.47
C PHE A 358 1.47 -17.26 -3.81
N GLU A 359 1.53 -18.51 -3.39
CA GLU A 359 0.46 -19.50 -3.42
C GLU A 359 0.51 -20.29 -2.11
N LYS A 360 -0.62 -20.46 -1.42
CA LYS A 360 -0.67 -21.11 -0.10
C LYS A 360 -1.45 -22.42 -0.15
#